data_4d84c2d07ee6927a5738662ce0025b46
#
_entry.id   4d84c2d07ee6927a5738662ce0025b46
#
_cell.length_a   1.000
_cell.length_b   1.000
_cell.length_c   1.000
_cell.angle_alpha   90.00
_cell.angle_beta   90.00
_cell.angle_gamma   90.00
#
_symmetry.space_group_name_H-M   'P 1'
#
loop_
_entity.id
_entity.type
_entity.pdbx_description
1 polymer ?
#
loop_
_entity_poly.entity_id
_entity_poly.type
_entity_poly.pdbx_seq_one_letter_code
_entity_poly.pdbx_strand_id
1 'polypeptide(L)'
;HFTLGVRHLYAAAEQLRVETGLRSHEGGWLDVMPTAHRVIPLPGDVYVNVESVIDHQAELPPGVDAFRTWFAETTRRGNHWMTWNLRARSRADLEEVAWRFGGEVVTAPGARRPDGTTTTTIMAPGDAAVTWARGLPNWYFHEDLTQHPARRAAMTHERPLREISWLEVGGDPSELEEHVGPETFAALPLRFVDGPAGLHGVGLTTGDGAEIALRAPSAAAGLAKLAAQEA
;
A
#
# COMPACT_ATOMS: atom_id res chain seq x y z
N HIS A 1 -1.19 5.49 -1.88
CA HIS A 1 -0.13 4.53 -2.25
C HIS A 1 -0.61 3.10 -2.12
N PHE A 2 0.16 2.18 -2.70
CA PHE A 2 -0.10 0.74 -2.66
C PHE A 2 1.07 0.05 -1.99
N THR A 3 0.83 -0.99 -1.16
CA THR A 3 1.90 -1.78 -0.55
C THR A 3 1.92 -3.17 -1.16
N LEU A 4 2.97 -3.47 -1.89
CA LEU A 4 3.29 -4.79 -2.41
C LEU A 4 4.22 -5.49 -1.43
N GLY A 5 3.69 -6.41 -0.64
CA GLY A 5 4.47 -7.23 0.27
C GLY A 5 5.24 -8.30 -0.49
N VAL A 6 6.51 -8.43 -0.16
CA VAL A 6 7.43 -9.37 -0.80
C VAL A 6 8.30 -10.06 0.25
N ARG A 7 8.83 -11.23 -0.08
CA ARG A 7 9.74 -11.95 0.81
C ARG A 7 11.17 -11.38 0.78
N HIS A 8 11.64 -10.98 -0.40
CA HIS A 8 13.01 -10.52 -0.62
C HIS A 8 13.00 -9.18 -1.34
N LEU A 9 13.19 -8.11 -0.58
CA LEU A 9 12.97 -6.73 -1.00
C LEU A 9 13.71 -6.36 -2.30
N TYR A 10 15.04 -6.55 -2.31
CA TYR A 10 15.86 -6.13 -3.45
C TYR A 10 15.65 -7.01 -4.68
N ALA A 11 15.47 -8.32 -4.48
CA ALA A 11 15.23 -9.25 -5.57
C ALA A 11 13.87 -8.96 -6.25
N ALA A 12 12.84 -8.69 -5.47
CA ALA A 12 11.51 -8.35 -6.00
C ALA A 12 11.52 -6.99 -6.73
N ALA A 13 12.22 -5.99 -6.17
CA ALA A 13 12.33 -4.69 -6.82
C ALA A 13 13.10 -4.77 -8.14
N GLU A 14 14.15 -5.58 -8.22
CA GLU A 14 14.89 -5.80 -9.46
C GLU A 14 14.09 -6.60 -10.48
N GLN A 15 13.36 -7.62 -10.05
CA GLN A 15 12.45 -8.37 -10.90
C GLN A 15 11.39 -7.45 -11.53
N LEU A 16 10.75 -6.61 -10.73
CA LEU A 16 9.79 -5.61 -11.24
C LEU A 16 10.43 -4.68 -12.26
N ARG A 17 11.68 -4.22 -12.03
CA ARG A 17 12.40 -3.40 -12.99
C ARG A 17 12.61 -4.11 -14.32
N VAL A 18 13.07 -5.35 -14.27
CA VAL A 18 13.34 -6.15 -15.49
C VAL A 18 12.07 -6.44 -16.27
N GLU A 19 10.96 -6.75 -15.58
CA GLU A 19 9.69 -7.12 -16.21
C GLU A 19 8.94 -5.89 -16.75
N THR A 20 9.05 -4.74 -16.08
CA THR A 20 8.18 -3.59 -16.34
C THR A 20 8.92 -2.31 -16.77
N GLY A 21 10.22 -2.23 -16.53
CA GLY A 21 10.99 -0.99 -16.69
C GLY A 21 10.79 0.02 -15.54
N LEU A 22 10.07 -0.36 -14.49
CA LEU A 22 9.81 0.50 -13.34
C LEU A 22 10.96 0.48 -12.34
N ARG A 23 11.59 1.60 -12.14
CA ARG A 23 12.70 1.75 -11.18
C ARG A 23 12.16 2.12 -9.80
N SER A 24 12.87 1.68 -8.78
CA SER A 24 12.60 2.00 -7.38
C SER A 24 13.79 2.66 -6.70
N HIS A 25 13.53 3.49 -5.70
CA HIS A 25 14.57 4.04 -4.81
C HIS A 25 14.38 3.54 -3.37
N GLU A 26 15.36 3.79 -2.52
CA GLU A 26 15.25 3.50 -1.10
C GLU A 26 14.13 4.34 -0.47
N GLY A 27 13.19 3.67 0.17
CA GLY A 27 12.12 4.31 0.94
C GLY A 27 12.52 4.49 2.40
N GLY A 28 13.16 3.48 2.96
CA GLY A 28 13.58 3.43 4.36
C GLY A 28 13.04 2.21 5.08
N TRP A 29 13.05 2.28 6.40
CA TRP A 29 12.51 1.23 7.28
C TRP A 29 11.61 1.82 8.35
N LEU A 30 10.71 1.01 8.88
CA LEU A 30 9.76 1.37 9.93
C LEU A 30 10.26 0.79 11.25
N ASP A 31 10.63 1.65 12.20
CA ASP A 31 11.09 1.22 13.52
C ASP A 31 9.96 0.56 14.34
N VAL A 32 8.72 1.05 14.16
CA VAL A 32 7.53 0.55 14.87
C VAL A 32 7.00 -0.76 14.30
N MET A 33 7.38 -1.07 13.07
CA MET A 33 6.99 -2.26 12.34
C MET A 33 8.25 -2.73 11.60
N PRO A 34 8.89 -3.86 11.93
CA PRO A 34 10.23 -4.18 11.44
C PRO A 34 10.22 -4.55 9.94
N THR A 35 9.81 -3.58 9.13
CA THR A 35 9.79 -3.68 7.67
C THR A 35 10.71 -2.63 7.06
N ALA A 36 11.19 -2.93 5.86
CA ALA A 36 11.85 -1.97 5.00
C ALA A 36 11.17 -1.96 3.63
N HIS A 37 11.25 -0.83 2.94
CA HIS A 37 10.61 -0.69 1.66
C HIS A 37 11.46 0.08 0.64
N ARG A 38 11.20 -0.23 -0.62
CA ARG A 38 11.59 0.55 -1.78
C ARG A 38 10.37 1.20 -2.39
N VAL A 39 10.55 2.38 -2.94
CA VAL A 39 9.45 3.18 -3.52
C VAL A 39 9.57 3.19 -5.03
N ILE A 40 8.49 2.79 -5.71
CA ILE A 40 8.30 2.98 -7.14
C ILE A 40 7.36 4.18 -7.32
N PRO A 41 7.84 5.34 -7.78
CA PRO A 41 6.99 6.50 -8.01
C PRO A 41 6.02 6.26 -9.16
N LEU A 42 4.79 6.73 -9.01
CA LEU A 42 3.74 6.68 -10.01
C LEU A 42 3.24 8.09 -10.33
N PRO A 43 2.50 8.30 -11.45
CA PRO A 43 1.87 9.57 -11.75
C PRO A 43 0.88 10.02 -10.66
N GLY A 44 0.62 11.32 -10.59
CA GLY A 44 -0.37 11.89 -9.67
C GLY A 44 0.05 11.88 -8.20
N ASP A 45 1.35 11.88 -7.93
CA ASP A 45 1.90 11.83 -6.57
C ASP A 45 1.52 10.55 -5.79
N VAL A 46 1.34 9.46 -6.53
CA VAL A 46 1.09 8.11 -6.02
C VAL A 46 2.38 7.29 -6.07
N TYR A 47 2.46 6.21 -5.33
CA TYR A 47 3.61 5.30 -5.36
C TYR A 47 3.24 3.89 -4.92
N VAL A 48 4.10 2.93 -5.30
CA VAL A 48 4.10 1.58 -4.74
C VAL A 48 5.24 1.46 -3.73
N ASN A 49 4.91 1.05 -2.51
CA ASN A 49 5.88 0.49 -1.59
C ASN A 49 6.06 -1.00 -1.92
N VAL A 50 7.24 -1.36 -2.36
CA VAL A 50 7.69 -2.77 -2.34
C VAL A 50 8.27 -3.00 -0.96
N GLU A 51 7.64 -3.82 -0.13
CA GLU A 51 7.90 -3.89 1.31
C GLU A 51 8.14 -5.32 1.77
N SER A 52 9.06 -5.48 2.73
CA SER A 52 9.42 -6.77 3.30
C SER A 52 9.68 -6.66 4.80
N VAL A 53 9.33 -7.69 5.56
CA VAL A 53 9.75 -7.84 6.95
C VAL A 53 11.27 -8.06 6.97
N ILE A 54 11.99 -7.28 7.77
CA ILE A 54 13.45 -7.34 7.88
C ILE A 54 13.94 -7.91 9.22
N ASP A 55 13.09 -7.88 10.26
CA ASP A 55 13.39 -8.51 11.54
C ASP A 55 12.20 -9.33 12.02
N HIS A 56 12.32 -10.64 11.94
CA HIS A 56 11.29 -11.60 12.36
C HIS A 56 11.33 -11.90 13.87
N GLN A 57 12.33 -11.40 14.60
CA GLN A 57 12.57 -11.68 16.01
C GLN A 57 12.41 -10.44 16.90
N ALA A 58 12.14 -9.26 16.32
CA ALA A 58 11.93 -8.05 17.10
C ALA A 58 10.84 -8.25 18.14
N GLU A 59 11.08 -7.80 19.36
CA GLU A 59 10.04 -7.73 20.41
C GLU A 59 9.10 -6.57 20.10
N LEU A 60 7.82 -6.88 19.89
CA LEU A 60 6.82 -5.93 19.43
C LEU A 60 5.56 -5.99 20.33
N PRO A 61 4.81 -4.89 20.41
CA PRO A 61 3.47 -4.94 21.00
C PRO A 61 2.59 -5.98 20.28
N PRO A 62 1.66 -6.66 20.99
CA PRO A 62 0.90 -7.80 20.43
C PRO A 62 0.22 -7.53 19.10
N GLY A 63 -0.41 -6.36 18.91
CA GLY A 63 -1.08 -6.00 17.65
C GLY A 63 -0.09 -5.82 16.49
N VAL A 64 1.09 -5.25 16.75
CA VAL A 64 2.15 -5.08 15.73
C VAL A 64 2.81 -6.41 15.42
N ASP A 65 2.97 -7.27 16.41
CA ASP A 65 3.51 -8.63 16.23
C ASP A 65 2.56 -9.50 15.39
N ALA A 66 1.27 -9.42 15.62
CA ALA A 66 0.25 -10.09 14.81
C ALA A 66 0.32 -9.61 13.34
N PHE A 67 0.45 -8.29 13.11
CA PHE A 67 0.63 -7.76 11.76
C PHE A 67 1.91 -8.26 11.09
N ARG A 68 3.05 -8.20 11.78
CA ARG A 68 4.32 -8.72 11.27
C ARG A 68 4.21 -10.20 10.88
N THR A 69 3.61 -11.01 11.75
CA THR A 69 3.42 -12.44 11.51
C THR A 69 2.54 -12.67 10.30
N TRP A 70 1.40 -11.99 10.21
CA TRP A 70 0.52 -12.05 9.04
C TRP A 70 1.24 -11.64 7.76
N PHE A 71 2.00 -10.54 7.80
CA PHE A 71 2.76 -10.07 6.63
C PHE A 71 3.78 -11.11 6.17
N ALA A 72 4.58 -11.63 7.09
CA ALA A 72 5.60 -12.64 6.82
C ALA A 72 4.99 -13.95 6.25
N GLU A 73 3.90 -14.43 6.85
CA GLU A 73 3.22 -15.64 6.39
C GLU A 73 2.58 -15.47 5.02
N THR A 74 1.95 -14.32 4.78
CA THR A 74 1.33 -14.00 3.49
C THR A 74 2.36 -13.97 2.38
N THR A 75 3.50 -13.30 2.60
CA THR A 75 4.54 -13.12 1.59
C THR A 75 5.49 -14.32 1.43
N ARG A 76 5.38 -15.32 2.30
CA ARG A 76 6.24 -16.51 2.27
C ARG A 76 6.16 -17.28 0.95
N ARG A 77 5.00 -17.29 0.30
CA ARG A 77 4.72 -18.06 -0.92
C ARG A 77 4.67 -17.21 -2.19
N GLY A 78 4.91 -15.92 -2.10
CA GLY A 78 4.86 -15.01 -3.24
C GLY A 78 4.53 -13.58 -2.85
N ASN A 79 4.48 -12.73 -3.86
CA ASN A 79 4.13 -11.33 -3.68
C ASN A 79 2.62 -11.18 -3.51
N HIS A 80 2.20 -10.26 -2.62
CA HIS A 80 0.79 -9.95 -2.36
C HIS A 80 0.59 -8.45 -2.21
N TRP A 81 -0.54 -7.95 -2.71
CA TRP A 81 -0.98 -6.61 -2.33
C TRP A 81 -1.46 -6.64 -0.88
N MET A 82 -0.67 -6.03 0.01
CA MET A 82 -0.93 -6.04 1.45
C MET A 82 -1.97 -4.99 1.84
N THR A 83 -1.77 -3.78 1.36
CA THR A 83 -2.67 -2.66 1.60
C THR A 83 -2.73 -1.76 0.38
N TRP A 84 -3.80 -0.98 0.30
CA TRP A 84 -3.89 0.19 -0.54
C TRP A 84 -4.45 1.35 0.27
N ASN A 85 -4.06 2.56 -0.10
CA ASN A 85 -4.24 3.70 0.77
C ASN A 85 -4.71 4.89 -0.04
N LEU A 86 -5.75 5.55 0.45
CA LEU A 86 -6.27 6.79 -0.07
C LEU A 86 -5.62 7.95 0.69
N ARG A 87 -5.41 9.06 -0.02
CA ARG A 87 -4.89 10.28 0.59
C ARG A 87 -6.01 11.29 0.76
N ALA A 88 -6.26 11.72 2.00
CA ALA A 88 -7.11 12.86 2.28
C ALA A 88 -6.48 14.14 1.69
N ARG A 89 -7.29 15.06 1.21
CA ARG A 89 -6.85 16.34 0.63
C ARG A 89 -6.30 17.29 1.68
N SER A 90 -6.79 17.17 2.90
CA SER A 90 -6.39 17.96 4.06
C SER A 90 -6.45 17.13 5.34
N ARG A 91 -5.87 17.67 6.42
CA ARG A 91 -6.03 17.09 7.75
C ARG A 91 -7.50 17.10 8.21
N ALA A 92 -8.24 18.16 7.89
CA ALA A 92 -9.65 18.26 8.23
C ALA A 92 -10.49 17.17 7.53
N ASP A 93 -10.22 16.88 6.24
CA ASP A 93 -10.87 15.76 5.53
C ASP A 93 -10.55 14.42 6.21
N LEU A 94 -9.32 14.25 6.71
CA LEU A 94 -8.92 13.03 7.42
C LEU A 94 -9.62 12.91 8.79
N GLU A 95 -9.80 14.03 9.51
CA GLU A 95 -10.53 14.08 10.78
C GLU A 95 -12.01 13.71 10.57
N GLU A 96 -12.63 14.15 9.47
CA GLU A 96 -13.99 13.76 9.10
C GLU A 96 -14.08 12.24 8.81
N VAL A 97 -13.12 11.69 8.07
CA VAL A 97 -13.05 10.24 7.83
C VAL A 97 -12.87 9.49 9.15
N ALA A 98 -11.97 9.95 10.03
CA ALA A 98 -11.74 9.35 11.33
C ALA A 98 -13.01 9.32 12.18
N TRP A 99 -13.75 10.43 12.20
CA TRP A 99 -15.01 10.53 12.91
C TRP A 99 -16.07 9.54 12.38
N ARG A 100 -16.17 9.37 11.06
CA ARG A 100 -17.07 8.35 10.46
C ARG A 100 -16.75 6.94 10.91
N PHE A 101 -15.47 6.65 11.16
CA PHE A 101 -15.01 5.35 11.68
C PHE A 101 -15.06 5.24 13.20
N GLY A 102 -15.63 6.24 13.89
CA GLY A 102 -15.80 6.23 15.34
C GLY A 102 -14.52 6.47 16.13
N GLY A 103 -13.53 7.11 15.54
CA GLY A 103 -12.25 7.37 16.18
C GLY A 103 -11.66 8.76 15.90
N GLU A 104 -10.40 8.93 16.29
CA GLU A 104 -9.63 10.16 16.10
C GLU A 104 -8.43 9.91 15.19
N VAL A 105 -7.90 10.94 14.54
CA VAL A 105 -6.69 10.86 13.73
C VAL A 105 -5.51 10.42 14.57
N VAL A 106 -4.80 9.41 14.10
CA VAL A 106 -3.58 8.88 14.72
C VAL A 106 -2.35 9.46 14.04
N THR A 107 -1.40 9.92 14.83
CA THR A 107 -0.08 10.35 14.38
C THR A 107 0.97 9.38 14.90
N ALA A 108 1.77 8.81 14.01
CA ALA A 108 2.82 7.87 14.36
C ALA A 108 4.12 8.20 13.61
N PRO A 109 5.29 7.78 14.14
CA PRO A 109 6.53 7.79 13.37
C PRO A 109 6.33 6.99 12.07
N GLY A 110 6.73 7.59 10.95
CA GLY A 110 6.78 6.93 9.67
C GLY A 110 8.15 6.28 9.42
N ALA A 111 8.51 6.17 8.15
CA ALA A 111 9.77 5.54 7.77
C ALA A 111 10.98 6.40 8.16
N ARG A 112 12.00 5.74 8.70
CA ARG A 112 13.36 6.29 8.81
C ARG A 112 14.07 6.07 7.48
N ARG A 113 14.60 7.13 6.92
CA ARG A 113 15.30 7.13 5.63
C ARG A 113 16.79 6.93 5.80
N PRO A 114 17.52 6.51 4.73
CA PRO A 114 18.96 6.35 4.77
C PRO A 114 19.75 7.62 5.15
N ASP A 115 19.18 8.80 4.90
CA ASP A 115 19.75 10.10 5.29
C ASP A 115 19.53 10.47 6.76
N GLY A 116 18.90 9.57 7.54
CA GLY A 116 18.60 9.74 8.94
C GLY A 116 17.31 10.53 9.24
N THR A 117 16.64 11.06 8.22
CA THR A 117 15.35 11.73 8.42
C THR A 117 14.23 10.71 8.68
N THR A 118 13.26 11.09 9.51
CA THR A 118 12.06 10.28 9.78
C THR A 118 10.83 10.99 9.25
N THR A 119 9.96 10.26 8.58
CA THR A 119 8.66 10.79 8.16
C THR A 119 7.66 10.70 9.30
N THR A 120 6.57 11.44 9.19
CA THR A 120 5.41 11.30 10.06
C THR A 120 4.28 10.68 9.27
N THR A 121 3.65 9.68 9.84
CA THR A 121 2.43 9.08 9.29
C THR A 121 1.23 9.58 10.07
N ILE A 122 0.26 10.16 9.36
CA ILE A 122 -1.00 10.64 9.91
C ILE A 122 -2.09 9.85 9.20
N MET A 123 -2.92 9.15 9.97
CA MET A 123 -3.93 8.25 9.42
C MET A 123 -5.25 8.37 10.19
N ALA A 124 -6.36 8.10 9.49
CA ALA A 124 -7.61 7.85 10.20
C ALA A 124 -7.48 6.50 10.94
N PRO A 125 -8.00 6.40 12.17
CA PRO A 125 -8.02 5.13 12.84
C PRO A 125 -8.98 4.23 12.08
N GLY A 126 -8.46 3.29 11.42
CA GLY A 126 -9.17 2.07 11.25
C GLY A 126 -8.58 1.14 12.30
N ASP A 127 -9.32 0.20 12.77
CA ASP A 127 -8.68 -1.02 13.20
C ASP A 127 -7.93 -1.50 11.95
N ALA A 128 -6.69 -1.07 11.80
CA ALA A 128 -5.91 -1.29 10.58
C ALA A 128 -5.86 -2.80 10.26
N ALA A 129 -5.81 -3.64 11.30
CA ALA A 129 -5.87 -5.08 11.14
C ALA A 129 -7.20 -5.53 10.52
N VAL A 130 -8.33 -4.96 10.93
CA VAL A 130 -9.65 -5.29 10.38
C VAL A 130 -9.79 -4.76 8.96
N THR A 131 -9.34 -3.53 8.69
CA THR A 131 -9.40 -2.93 7.35
C THR A 131 -8.56 -3.74 6.35
N TRP A 132 -7.37 -4.15 6.73
CA TRP A 132 -6.52 -5.00 5.88
C TRP A 132 -7.10 -6.39 5.67
N ALA A 133 -7.62 -7.01 6.74
CA ALA A 133 -8.28 -8.32 6.65
C ALA A 133 -9.49 -8.29 5.70
N ARG A 134 -10.18 -7.16 5.62
CA ARG A 134 -11.32 -6.92 4.72
C ARG A 134 -10.89 -6.46 3.32
N GLY A 135 -9.61 -6.21 3.09
CA GLY A 135 -9.10 -5.70 1.80
C GLY A 135 -9.51 -4.26 1.46
N LEU A 136 -10.01 -3.52 2.44
CA LEU A 136 -10.45 -2.14 2.27
C LEU A 136 -9.25 -1.17 2.35
N PRO A 137 -9.32 0.02 1.71
CA PRO A 137 -8.25 1.00 1.77
C PRO A 137 -8.20 1.71 3.13
N ASN A 138 -6.98 2.07 3.54
CA ASN A 138 -6.77 2.99 4.64
C ASN A 138 -6.74 4.43 4.14
N TRP A 139 -6.89 5.37 5.06
CA TRP A 139 -6.81 6.79 4.79
C TRP A 139 -5.61 7.41 5.48
N TYR A 140 -4.84 8.18 4.71
CA TYR A 140 -3.64 8.89 5.16
C TYR A 140 -3.68 10.36 4.79
N PHE A 141 -2.93 11.14 5.54
CA PHE A 141 -2.55 12.48 5.20
C PHE A 141 -1.04 12.66 5.43
N HIS A 142 -0.35 13.28 4.49
CA HIS A 142 1.06 13.62 4.61
C HIS A 142 1.22 15.13 4.52
N GLU A 143 1.68 15.75 5.60
CA GLU A 143 1.99 17.18 5.61
C GLU A 143 3.24 17.50 4.79
N ASP A 144 4.21 16.59 4.77
CA ASP A 144 5.51 16.79 4.15
C ASP A 144 5.62 16.09 2.78
N LEU A 145 4.80 16.54 1.85
CA LEU A 145 4.91 16.12 0.45
C LEU A 145 6.13 16.69 -0.26
N THR A 146 6.76 17.74 0.30
CA THR A 146 7.85 18.49 -0.33
C THR A 146 9.13 17.66 -0.51
N GLN A 147 9.37 16.68 0.36
CA GLN A 147 10.53 15.80 0.25
C GLN A 147 10.37 14.68 -0.80
N HIS A 148 9.14 14.26 -1.07
CA HIS A 148 8.88 13.22 -2.05
C HIS A 148 9.06 13.69 -3.51
N PRO A 149 8.60 14.88 -3.94
CA PRO A 149 8.75 15.34 -5.30
C PRO A 149 10.19 15.40 -5.79
N ALA A 150 11.12 15.88 -4.96
CA ALA A 150 12.53 15.99 -5.33
C ALA A 150 13.19 14.60 -5.57
N ARG A 151 12.85 13.61 -4.77
CA ARG A 151 13.34 12.23 -4.94
C ARG A 151 12.72 11.56 -6.15
N ARG A 152 11.45 11.83 -6.43
CA ARG A 152 10.75 11.32 -7.62
C ARG A 152 11.30 11.93 -8.89
N ALA A 153 11.56 13.25 -8.89
CA ALA A 153 12.16 13.94 -10.02
C ALA A 153 13.58 13.41 -10.36
N ALA A 154 14.31 12.93 -9.36
CA ALA A 154 15.63 12.33 -9.55
C ALA A 154 15.59 10.92 -10.13
N MET A 155 14.41 10.31 -10.24
CA MET A 155 14.27 8.94 -10.75
C MET A 155 13.46 8.92 -12.04
N THR A 156 14.08 8.39 -13.08
CA THR A 156 13.45 8.19 -14.39
C THR A 156 13.23 6.69 -14.60
N HIS A 157 12.00 6.27 -14.83
CA HIS A 157 11.68 4.93 -15.29
C HIS A 157 12.25 4.67 -16.70
N GLU A 158 12.54 3.43 -17.02
CA GLU A 158 12.96 3.03 -18.37
C GLU A 158 11.82 3.27 -19.38
N ARG A 159 10.58 3.24 -18.90
CA ARG A 159 9.38 3.61 -19.64
C ARG A 159 8.63 4.70 -18.88
N PRO A 160 8.61 5.94 -19.36
CA PRO A 160 7.90 7.05 -18.72
C PRO A 160 6.41 6.72 -18.55
N LEU A 161 5.88 6.97 -17.36
CA LEU A 161 4.47 6.73 -17.04
C LEU A 161 3.65 8.00 -17.28
N ARG A 162 2.41 7.83 -17.79
CA ARG A 162 1.44 8.89 -17.99
C ARG A 162 0.38 8.94 -16.89
N GLU A 163 -0.22 7.79 -16.57
CA GLU A 163 -1.35 7.72 -15.63
C GLU A 163 -1.52 6.32 -15.02
N ILE A 164 -2.28 6.26 -13.92
CA ILE A 164 -2.85 5.02 -13.40
C ILE A 164 -4.17 4.80 -14.16
N SER A 165 -4.24 3.77 -14.96
CA SER A 165 -5.38 3.52 -15.85
C SER A 165 -6.49 2.71 -15.19
N TRP A 166 -6.16 1.85 -14.23
CA TRP A 166 -7.15 1.06 -13.51
C TRP A 166 -6.57 0.46 -12.20
N LEU A 167 -7.49 0.13 -11.30
CA LEU A 167 -7.26 -0.65 -10.08
C LEU A 167 -8.16 -1.90 -10.15
N GLU A 168 -7.59 -3.09 -10.19
CA GLU A 168 -8.34 -4.35 -10.04
C GLU A 168 -8.59 -4.61 -8.56
N VAL A 169 -9.86 -4.70 -8.18
CA VAL A 169 -10.29 -4.89 -6.79
C VAL A 169 -11.28 -6.04 -6.72
N GLY A 170 -11.06 -6.97 -5.80
CA GLY A 170 -12.01 -8.01 -5.44
C GLY A 170 -12.85 -7.62 -4.22
N GLY A 171 -13.93 -8.35 -4.00
CA GLY A 171 -14.86 -8.13 -2.89
C GLY A 171 -16.17 -7.46 -3.33
N ASP A 172 -16.96 -7.03 -2.34
CA ASP A 172 -18.26 -6.41 -2.58
C ASP A 172 -18.11 -4.92 -2.94
N PRO A 173 -18.55 -4.48 -4.14
CA PRO A 173 -18.54 -3.08 -4.52
C PRO A 173 -19.31 -2.17 -3.55
N SER A 174 -20.42 -2.64 -2.99
CA SER A 174 -21.26 -1.86 -2.08
C SER A 174 -20.52 -1.61 -0.76
N GLU A 175 -19.80 -2.60 -0.25
CA GLU A 175 -18.98 -2.46 0.95
C GLU A 175 -17.85 -1.45 0.74
N LEU A 176 -17.19 -1.50 -0.42
CA LEU A 176 -16.16 -0.53 -0.76
C LEU A 176 -16.72 0.88 -0.90
N GLU A 177 -17.88 1.06 -1.58
CA GLU A 177 -18.53 2.36 -1.73
C GLU A 177 -18.93 2.95 -0.38
N GLU A 178 -19.52 2.15 0.52
CA GLU A 178 -19.87 2.58 1.88
C GLU A 178 -18.61 3.04 2.65
N HIS A 179 -17.50 2.30 2.50
CA HIS A 179 -16.25 2.60 3.20
C HIS A 179 -15.59 3.90 2.71
N VAL A 180 -15.48 4.10 1.39
CA VAL A 180 -14.77 5.27 0.83
C VAL A 180 -15.66 6.46 0.58
N GLY A 181 -16.96 6.26 0.52
CA GLY A 181 -17.98 7.24 0.15
C GLY A 181 -18.20 7.32 -1.37
N PRO A 182 -19.43 7.70 -1.80
CA PRO A 182 -19.85 7.62 -3.21
C PRO A 182 -19.02 8.52 -4.13
N GLU A 183 -18.62 9.71 -3.68
CA GLU A 183 -17.81 10.64 -4.47
C GLU A 183 -16.41 10.06 -4.74
N THR A 184 -15.76 9.53 -3.71
CA THR A 184 -14.44 8.89 -3.83
C THR A 184 -14.53 7.63 -4.69
N PHE A 185 -15.56 6.80 -4.45
CA PHE A 185 -15.79 5.58 -5.21
C PHE A 185 -15.92 5.86 -6.71
N ALA A 186 -16.73 6.85 -7.09
CA ALA A 186 -16.92 7.24 -8.49
C ALA A 186 -15.66 7.84 -9.14
N ALA A 187 -14.76 8.42 -8.36
CA ALA A 187 -13.51 9.02 -8.86
C ALA A 187 -12.36 8.01 -9.05
N LEU A 188 -12.46 6.83 -8.46
CA LEU A 188 -11.42 5.80 -8.58
C LEU A 188 -11.58 5.00 -9.89
N PRO A 189 -10.48 4.69 -10.60
CA PRO A 189 -10.53 3.91 -11.84
C PRO A 189 -10.69 2.40 -11.55
N LEU A 190 -11.77 2.00 -10.90
CA LEU A 190 -11.98 0.64 -10.40
C LEU A 190 -12.38 -0.32 -11.52
N ARG A 191 -11.84 -1.53 -11.45
CA ARG A 191 -12.27 -2.72 -12.18
C ARG A 191 -12.50 -3.84 -11.17
N PHE A 192 -13.74 -4.27 -11.02
CA PHE A 192 -14.05 -5.39 -10.13
C PHE A 192 -13.73 -6.71 -10.79
N VAL A 193 -13.13 -7.61 -10.01
CA VAL A 193 -12.79 -8.98 -10.42
C VAL A 193 -13.34 -9.97 -9.40
N ASP A 194 -13.66 -11.18 -9.88
CA ASP A 194 -14.03 -12.27 -8.99
C ASP A 194 -12.83 -12.67 -8.14
N GLY A 195 -13.02 -12.68 -6.83
CA GLY A 195 -11.95 -13.05 -5.90
C GLY A 195 -12.14 -12.48 -4.50
N PRO A 196 -11.18 -12.78 -3.62
CA PRO A 196 -11.17 -12.21 -2.27
C PRO A 196 -11.12 -10.68 -2.29
N ALA A 197 -11.69 -10.06 -1.26
CA ALA A 197 -11.63 -8.61 -1.11
C ALA A 197 -10.19 -8.07 -1.16
N GLY A 198 -10.00 -6.88 -1.68
CA GLY A 198 -8.74 -6.16 -1.72
C GLY A 198 -8.19 -5.90 -3.12
N LEU A 199 -7.02 -5.28 -3.18
CA LEU A 199 -6.34 -4.96 -4.42
C LEU A 199 -5.74 -6.23 -5.05
N HIS A 200 -5.95 -6.41 -6.36
CA HIS A 200 -5.40 -7.52 -7.16
C HIS A 200 -4.43 -7.02 -8.23
N GLY A 201 -4.56 -5.77 -8.65
CA GLY A 201 -3.68 -5.20 -9.66
C GLY A 201 -3.77 -3.70 -9.80
N VAL A 202 -2.72 -3.14 -10.40
CA VAL A 202 -2.62 -1.73 -10.76
C VAL A 202 -2.20 -1.64 -12.22
N GLY A 203 -3.03 -1.01 -13.04
CA GLY A 203 -2.73 -0.71 -14.43
C GLY A 203 -2.11 0.67 -14.60
N LEU A 204 -1.06 0.73 -15.39
CA LEU A 204 -0.32 1.96 -15.67
C LEU A 204 -0.24 2.15 -17.18
N THR A 205 -0.50 3.35 -17.66
CA THR A 205 -0.29 3.71 -19.06
C THR A 205 1.05 4.43 -19.21
N THR A 206 1.86 4.00 -20.14
CA THR A 206 3.15 4.63 -20.47
C THR A 206 2.97 5.82 -21.41
N GLY A 207 4.00 6.63 -21.56
CA GLY A 207 3.98 7.82 -22.43
C GLY A 207 3.73 7.49 -23.91
N ASP A 208 4.10 6.29 -24.37
CA ASP A 208 3.85 5.79 -25.73
C ASP A 208 2.46 5.09 -25.86
N GLY A 209 1.66 5.09 -24.79
CA GLY A 209 0.32 4.53 -24.76
C GLY A 209 0.23 3.02 -24.50
N ALA A 210 1.35 2.35 -24.25
CA ALA A 210 1.31 0.94 -23.87
C ALA A 210 0.86 0.78 -22.40
N GLU A 211 0.33 -0.40 -22.06
CA GLU A 211 -0.10 -0.72 -20.70
C GLU A 211 0.94 -1.59 -19.97
N ILE A 212 1.16 -1.28 -18.70
CA ILE A 212 1.86 -2.12 -17.73
C ILE A 212 0.85 -2.55 -16.69
N ALA A 213 0.70 -3.85 -16.48
CA ALA A 213 -0.17 -4.42 -15.45
C ALA A 213 0.67 -5.01 -14.31
N LEU A 214 0.61 -4.40 -13.15
CA LEU A 214 1.19 -4.95 -11.92
C LEU A 214 0.12 -5.79 -11.23
N ARG A 215 0.29 -7.12 -11.20
CA ARG A 215 -0.68 -8.04 -10.58
C ARG A 215 -0.03 -8.88 -9.49
N ALA A 216 -0.75 -9.02 -8.39
CA ALA A 216 -0.46 -9.93 -7.29
C ALA A 216 -1.78 -10.27 -6.58
N PRO A 217 -1.91 -11.45 -5.96
CA PRO A 217 -3.09 -11.75 -5.15
C PRO A 217 -3.26 -10.73 -4.03
N SER A 218 -4.53 -10.47 -3.62
CA SER A 218 -4.80 -9.72 -2.40
C SER A 218 -4.35 -10.49 -1.17
N ALA A 219 -3.75 -9.80 -0.19
CA ALA A 219 -3.37 -10.39 1.09
C ALA A 219 -4.56 -10.88 1.90
N ALA A 220 -5.74 -10.28 1.74
CA ALA A 220 -6.98 -10.75 2.34
C ALA A 220 -7.33 -12.20 1.94
N ALA A 221 -6.93 -12.63 0.73
CA ALA A 221 -7.04 -14.03 0.31
C ALA A 221 -6.24 -15.00 1.19
N GLY A 222 -5.11 -14.56 1.72
CA GLY A 222 -4.26 -15.36 2.61
C GLY A 222 -4.89 -15.59 3.97
N LEU A 223 -5.58 -14.62 4.52
CA LEU A 223 -6.27 -14.73 5.83
C LEU A 223 -7.42 -15.73 5.81
N ALA A 224 -8.21 -15.74 4.74
CA ALA A 224 -9.28 -16.73 4.60
C ALA A 224 -8.74 -18.18 4.59
N LYS A 225 -7.55 -18.40 4.03
CA LYS A 225 -6.91 -19.73 4.03
C LYS A 225 -6.31 -20.09 5.38
N LEU A 226 -5.81 -19.12 6.14
CA LEU A 226 -5.30 -19.36 7.51
C LEU A 226 -6.44 -19.70 8.46
N ALA A 227 -7.53 -18.95 8.43
CA ALA A 227 -8.72 -19.21 9.23
C ALA A 227 -9.37 -20.59 8.91
N ALA A 228 -9.31 -21.06 7.67
CA ALA A 228 -9.81 -22.36 7.25
C ALA A 228 -8.88 -23.53 7.63
N GLN A 229 -7.63 -23.28 8.04
CA GLN A 229 -6.68 -24.31 8.51
C GLN A 229 -6.70 -24.49 10.03
N GLU A 230 -7.28 -23.54 10.77
CA GLU A 230 -7.44 -23.58 12.23
C GLU A 230 -8.85 -24.05 12.67
N ALA A 231 -9.76 -24.29 11.73
CA ALA A 231 -11.10 -24.82 11.93
C ALA A 231 -11.17 -26.30 11.55
#